data_8454ebfbd56bf76495a53126c38d7112
#
_entry.id   8454ebfbd56bf76495a53126c38d7112
#
_cell.length_a   1.000
_cell.length_b   1.000
_cell.length_c   1.000
_cell.angle_alpha   90.00
_cell.angle_beta   90.00
_cell.angle_gamma   90.00
#
_symmetry.space_group_name_H-M   'P 1'
#
loop_
_entity.id
_entity.type
_entity.pdbx_description
1 polymer ?
#
loop_
_entity_poly.entity_id
_entity_poly.type
_entity_poly.pdbx_seq_one_letter_code
_entity_poly.pdbx_strand_id
1 'polypeptide(L)'
;MNDWLYNGEPFLDPGEHYSYVYIITNKLDSRRYIGKKLFWFLKRKQVNKVRKRIKVESDWKEYWSSSDELQADVLRLGTENFTREIIYLCPNKGTANYLEAKEQFVRSVLENKEQWYNTWISVKVNRSHIKTWK
;
A
#
# COMPACT_ATOMS: atom_id res chain seq x y z
N MET A 1 9.43 -11.03 13.25
CA MET A 1 9.44 -9.64 12.83
C MET A 1 8.54 -9.45 11.64
N ASN A 2 7.82 -8.35 11.59
CA ASN A 2 6.74 -8.16 10.63
C ASN A 2 7.12 -7.18 9.54
N ASP A 3 8.18 -7.52 8.81
CA ASP A 3 8.57 -6.71 7.66
C ASP A 3 7.57 -6.89 6.51
N TRP A 4 7.52 -5.89 5.64
CA TRP A 4 6.87 -6.07 4.37
C TRP A 4 7.62 -7.13 3.56
N LEU A 5 6.86 -7.99 2.88
CA LEU A 5 7.43 -9.04 2.03
C LEU A 5 7.19 -8.68 0.57
N TYR A 6 8.16 -9.02 -0.26
CA TYR A 6 8.00 -8.96 -1.72
C TYR A 6 8.55 -10.25 -2.29
N ASN A 7 7.72 -10.99 -3.01
CA ASN A 7 8.07 -12.32 -3.51
C ASN A 7 8.58 -13.26 -2.41
N GLY A 8 7.99 -13.15 -1.22
CA GLY A 8 8.33 -14.00 -0.09
C GLY A 8 9.55 -13.58 0.71
N GLU A 9 10.24 -12.52 0.30
CA GLU A 9 11.46 -12.05 0.97
C GLU A 9 11.21 -10.70 1.65
N PRO A 10 11.90 -10.41 2.77
CA PRO A 10 11.76 -9.08 3.40
C PRO A 10 12.16 -7.96 2.42
N PHE A 11 11.32 -6.94 2.35
CA PHE A 11 11.57 -5.77 1.50
C PHE A 11 11.94 -4.62 2.41
N LEU A 12 13.22 -4.22 2.40
CA LEU A 12 13.77 -3.31 3.40
C LEU A 12 14.12 -1.93 2.85
N ASP A 13 14.23 -1.80 1.52
CA ASP A 13 14.66 -0.55 0.89
C ASP A 13 13.82 -0.32 -0.38
N PRO A 14 13.14 0.84 -0.47
CA PRO A 14 12.32 1.12 -1.64
C PRO A 14 13.10 1.35 -2.94
N GLY A 15 14.40 1.68 -2.85
CA GLY A 15 15.21 1.95 -4.04
C GLY A 15 14.61 3.05 -4.90
N GLU A 16 14.42 2.76 -6.17
CA GLU A 16 13.87 3.72 -7.14
C GLU A 16 12.34 3.67 -7.22
N HIS A 17 11.71 2.72 -6.52
CA HIS A 17 10.24 2.58 -6.56
C HIS A 17 9.60 3.71 -5.79
N TYR A 18 8.49 4.24 -6.31
CA TYR A 18 7.82 5.39 -5.72
C TYR A 18 6.68 4.99 -4.80
N SER A 19 5.97 3.93 -5.14
CA SER A 19 4.77 3.48 -4.43
C SER A 19 4.61 1.98 -4.57
N TYR A 20 3.65 1.42 -3.84
CA TYR A 20 3.38 -0.01 -3.94
C TYR A 20 1.91 -0.30 -3.67
N VAL A 21 1.47 -1.43 -4.19
CA VAL A 21 0.16 -2.03 -3.89
C VAL A 21 0.41 -3.28 -3.05
N TYR A 22 -0.41 -3.48 -2.04
CA TYR A 22 -0.15 -4.51 -1.06
C TYR A 22 -1.40 -5.27 -0.67
N ILE A 23 -1.19 -6.45 -0.07
CA ILE A 23 -2.22 -7.23 0.61
C ILE A 23 -1.75 -7.48 2.04
N ILE A 24 -2.62 -7.16 3.00
CA ILE A 24 -2.41 -7.55 4.40
C ILE A 24 -3.39 -8.68 4.70
N THR A 25 -2.90 -9.74 5.30
CA THR A 25 -3.69 -10.93 5.61
C THR A 25 -3.71 -11.16 7.11
N ASN A 26 -4.91 -11.33 7.67
CA ASN A 26 -5.11 -11.82 9.01
C ASN A 26 -5.05 -13.34 8.95
N LYS A 27 -4.00 -13.93 9.54
CA LYS A 27 -3.77 -15.38 9.46
C LYS A 27 -4.78 -16.19 10.29
N LEU A 28 -5.47 -15.56 11.22
CA LEU A 28 -6.41 -16.26 12.10
C LEU A 28 -7.74 -16.56 11.42
N ASP A 29 -8.23 -15.64 10.57
CA ASP A 29 -9.52 -15.80 9.89
C ASP A 29 -9.41 -15.68 8.37
N SER A 30 -8.22 -15.48 7.85
CA SER A 30 -7.93 -15.34 6.41
C SER A 30 -8.52 -14.09 5.76
N ARG A 31 -9.01 -13.13 6.53
CA ARG A 31 -9.48 -11.85 5.98
C ARG A 31 -8.29 -11.05 5.48
N ARG A 32 -8.50 -10.32 4.38
CA ARG A 32 -7.45 -9.59 3.72
C ARG A 32 -7.87 -8.16 3.41
N TYR A 33 -6.90 -7.34 3.15
CA TYR A 33 -7.09 -5.95 2.74
C TYR A 33 -6.11 -5.62 1.62
N ILE A 34 -6.63 -5.01 0.54
CA ILE A 34 -5.81 -4.50 -0.55
C ILE A 34 -5.74 -2.99 -0.42
N GLY A 35 -4.53 -2.44 -0.46
CA GLY A 35 -4.33 -1.01 -0.40
C GLY A 35 -3.11 -0.60 -1.19
N LYS A 36 -2.80 0.69 -1.14
CA LYS A 36 -1.61 1.26 -1.73
C LYS A 36 -0.96 2.20 -0.73
N LYS A 37 0.35 2.45 -0.93
CA LYS A 37 1.10 3.37 -0.09
C LYS A 37 2.22 3.98 -0.90
N LEU A 38 2.57 5.21 -0.60
CA LEU A 38 3.74 5.86 -1.15
C LEU A 38 4.96 5.52 -0.30
N PHE A 39 6.08 5.19 -0.95
CA PHE A 39 7.36 5.10 -0.24
C PHE A 39 7.90 6.48 0.09
N TRP A 40 7.58 7.47 -0.74
CA TRP A 40 8.15 8.81 -0.64
C TRP A 40 7.05 9.86 -0.60
N PHE A 41 7.23 10.85 0.28
CA PHE A 41 6.43 12.07 0.26
C PHE A 41 7.24 13.17 -0.42
N LEU A 42 6.54 14.03 -1.16
CA LEU A 42 7.16 15.23 -1.73
C LEU A 42 6.82 16.38 -0.80
N LYS A 43 7.86 16.98 -0.21
CA LYS A 43 7.72 18.15 0.64
C LYS A 43 8.34 19.36 -0.02
N ARG A 44 7.71 20.53 0.16
CA ARG A 44 8.30 21.79 -0.28
C ARG A 44 9.21 22.32 0.81
N LYS A 45 10.43 22.68 0.44
CA LYS A 45 11.38 23.27 1.34
C LYS A 45 11.99 24.49 0.69
N GLN A 46 12.12 25.57 1.45
CA GLN A 46 12.79 26.79 0.96
C GLN A 46 14.29 26.64 1.21
N VAL A 47 15.08 26.71 0.13
CA VAL A 47 16.53 26.67 0.18
C VAL A 47 17.03 27.87 -0.61
N ASN A 48 17.81 28.77 0.02
CA ASN A 48 18.34 29.94 -0.63
C ASN A 48 17.26 30.78 -1.32
N LYS A 49 16.12 30.99 -0.64
CA LYS A 49 14.96 31.75 -1.11
C LYS A 49 14.26 31.12 -2.32
N VAL A 50 14.57 29.88 -2.67
CA VAL A 50 13.91 29.12 -3.74
C VAL A 50 13.16 27.96 -3.13
N ARG A 51 11.88 27.79 -3.51
CA ARG A 51 11.11 26.64 -3.09
C ARG A 51 11.49 25.44 -3.94
N LYS A 52 11.92 24.37 -3.28
CA LYS A 52 12.23 23.10 -3.93
C LYS A 52 11.36 21.98 -3.37
N ARG A 53 11.03 21.02 -4.23
CA ARG A 53 10.43 19.78 -3.78
C ARG A 53 11.53 18.80 -3.41
N ILE A 54 11.42 18.21 -2.23
CA ILE A 54 12.35 17.17 -1.79
C ILE A 54 11.57 15.92 -1.48
N LYS A 55 12.17 14.76 -1.78
CA LYS A 55 11.60 13.47 -1.41
C LYS A 55 11.97 13.16 0.03
N VAL A 56 10.98 12.76 0.82
CA VAL A 56 11.16 12.33 2.20
C VAL A 56 10.54 10.96 2.31
N GLU A 57 11.29 10.02 2.88
CA GLU A 57 10.76 8.66 3.06
C GLU A 57 9.54 8.69 3.96
N SER A 58 8.49 7.96 3.56
CA SER A 58 7.25 7.89 4.31
C SER A 58 7.37 6.92 5.49
N ASP A 59 6.28 6.77 6.23
CA ASP A 59 6.18 5.82 7.34
C ASP A 59 5.81 4.40 6.88
N TRP A 60 6.17 4.04 5.65
CA TRP A 60 5.73 2.78 5.04
C TRP A 60 6.13 1.53 5.84
N LYS A 61 7.26 1.56 6.52
CA LYS A 61 7.74 0.39 7.26
C LYS A 61 6.82 0.02 8.43
N GLU A 62 6.23 1.02 9.06
CA GLU A 62 5.33 0.85 10.20
C GLU A 62 3.85 0.88 9.82
N TYR A 63 3.56 1.00 8.53
CA TYR A 63 2.22 1.24 8.04
C TYR A 63 1.35 -0.03 8.04
N TRP A 64 0.14 0.07 8.58
CA TRP A 64 -0.82 -1.03 8.69
C TRP A 64 -2.16 -0.68 8.05
N SER A 65 -2.13 -0.04 6.90
CA SER A 65 -3.32 0.36 6.13
C SER A 65 -4.03 1.60 6.65
N SER A 66 -5.03 2.03 5.89
CA SER A 66 -5.94 3.10 6.30
C SER A 66 -7.28 2.56 6.83
N SER A 67 -7.42 1.24 6.94
CA SER A 67 -8.64 0.62 7.45
C SER A 67 -8.65 0.61 8.97
N ASP A 68 -9.61 1.31 9.57
CA ASP A 68 -9.73 1.34 11.03
C ASP A 68 -10.01 -0.06 11.59
N GLU A 69 -10.82 -0.85 10.90
CA GLU A 69 -11.15 -2.21 11.33
C GLU A 69 -9.91 -3.10 11.33
N LEU A 70 -9.11 -3.03 10.28
CA LEU A 70 -7.88 -3.82 10.20
C LEU A 70 -6.89 -3.39 11.28
N GLN A 71 -6.71 -2.08 11.46
CA GLN A 71 -5.80 -1.56 12.50
C GLN A 71 -6.23 -2.03 13.89
N ALA A 72 -7.53 -2.01 14.17
CA ALA A 72 -8.06 -2.48 15.44
C ALA A 72 -7.76 -3.97 15.65
N ASP A 73 -7.91 -4.78 14.61
CA ASP A 73 -7.60 -6.21 14.70
C ASP A 73 -6.10 -6.45 14.89
N VAL A 74 -5.25 -5.69 14.22
CA VAL A 74 -3.79 -5.80 14.41
C VAL A 74 -3.42 -5.49 15.85
N LEU A 75 -4.00 -4.44 16.42
CA LEU A 75 -3.74 -4.05 17.79
C LEU A 75 -4.25 -5.11 18.79
N ARG A 76 -5.43 -5.66 18.52
CA ARG A 76 -6.06 -6.65 19.42
C ARG A 76 -5.41 -8.02 19.35
N LEU A 77 -5.05 -8.46 18.14
CA LEU A 77 -4.58 -9.83 17.90
C LEU A 77 -3.06 -9.96 17.88
N GLY A 78 -2.36 -8.85 17.69
CA GLY A 78 -0.90 -8.83 17.59
C GLY A 78 -0.41 -8.94 16.16
N THR A 79 0.69 -8.23 15.86
CA THR A 79 1.25 -8.15 14.51
C THR A 79 1.75 -9.50 13.99
N GLU A 80 2.12 -10.41 14.88
CA GLU A 80 2.61 -11.75 14.50
C GLU A 80 1.53 -12.59 13.82
N ASN A 81 0.27 -12.21 13.94
CA ASN A 81 -0.86 -12.91 13.31
C ASN A 81 -1.23 -12.33 11.95
N PHE A 82 -0.43 -11.41 11.43
CA PHE A 82 -0.69 -10.77 10.15
C PHE A 82 0.53 -10.84 9.25
N THR A 83 0.30 -10.89 7.93
CA THR A 83 1.36 -10.73 6.94
C THR A 83 1.08 -9.50 6.11
N ARG A 84 2.14 -8.82 5.70
CA ARG A 84 2.06 -7.66 4.80
C ARG A 84 2.88 -7.99 3.56
N GLU A 85 2.21 -8.07 2.43
CA GLU A 85 2.86 -8.46 1.17
C GLU A 85 2.69 -7.38 0.12
N ILE A 86 3.80 -7.02 -0.52
CA ILE A 86 3.79 -6.11 -1.65
C ILE A 86 3.51 -6.95 -2.89
N ILE A 87 2.47 -6.58 -3.64
CA ILE A 87 2.12 -7.29 -4.88
C ILE A 87 2.55 -6.53 -6.13
N TYR A 88 2.71 -5.20 -6.05
CA TYR A 88 3.25 -4.40 -7.15
C TYR A 88 4.13 -3.30 -6.60
N LEU A 89 5.31 -3.14 -7.21
CA LEU A 89 6.17 -1.99 -7.00
C LEU A 89 5.96 -1.04 -8.18
N CYS A 90 5.65 0.22 -7.89
CA CYS A 90 5.16 1.16 -8.90
C CYS A 90 6.07 2.38 -9.03
N PRO A 91 6.24 2.91 -10.26
CA PRO A 91 7.10 4.07 -10.47
C PRO A 91 6.44 5.40 -10.13
N ASN A 92 5.13 5.43 -9.94
CA ASN A 92 4.42 6.66 -9.60
C ASN A 92 3.11 6.32 -8.88
N LYS A 93 2.45 7.37 -8.37
CA LYS A 93 1.20 7.23 -7.64
C LYS A 93 0.05 6.75 -8.52
N GLY A 94 0.00 7.24 -9.77
CA GLY A 94 -1.09 6.90 -10.68
C GLY A 94 -1.13 5.43 -11.04
N THR A 95 0.04 4.81 -11.25
CA THR A 95 0.12 3.38 -11.51
C THR A 95 -0.38 2.58 -10.31
N ALA A 96 0.00 2.98 -9.09
CA ALA A 96 -0.49 2.32 -7.88
C ALA A 96 -2.01 2.46 -7.75
N ASN A 97 -2.56 3.65 -8.05
CA ASN A 97 -4.01 3.86 -8.02
C ASN A 97 -4.73 2.89 -8.95
N TYR A 98 -4.22 2.75 -10.17
CA TYR A 98 -4.81 1.87 -11.16
C TYR A 98 -4.76 0.40 -10.72
N LEU A 99 -3.59 -0.05 -10.30
CA LEU A 99 -3.39 -1.46 -9.94
C LEU A 99 -4.13 -1.82 -8.66
N GLU A 100 -4.21 -0.92 -7.69
CA GLU A 100 -5.01 -1.14 -6.48
C GLU A 100 -6.47 -1.37 -6.85
N ALA A 101 -7.05 -0.46 -7.65
CA ALA A 101 -8.46 -0.58 -8.04
C ALA A 101 -8.69 -1.85 -8.87
N LYS A 102 -7.77 -2.15 -9.78
CA LYS A 102 -7.88 -3.35 -10.60
C LYS A 102 -7.93 -4.62 -9.75
N GLU A 103 -7.03 -4.76 -8.78
CA GLU A 103 -7.00 -5.92 -7.90
C GLU A 103 -8.26 -5.98 -7.03
N GLN A 104 -8.73 -4.84 -6.55
CA GLN A 104 -9.95 -4.80 -5.75
C GLN A 104 -11.17 -5.26 -6.54
N PHE A 105 -11.30 -4.83 -7.79
CA PHE A 105 -12.41 -5.27 -8.66
C PHE A 105 -12.28 -6.73 -9.04
N VAL A 106 -11.10 -7.16 -9.48
CA VAL A 106 -10.88 -8.54 -9.93
C VAL A 106 -11.14 -9.54 -8.80
N ARG A 107 -10.81 -9.16 -7.57
CA ARG A 107 -10.99 -10.04 -6.40
C ARG A 107 -12.34 -9.87 -5.72
N SER A 108 -13.21 -8.99 -6.24
CA SER A 108 -14.57 -8.79 -5.72
C SER A 108 -14.58 -8.46 -4.22
N VAL A 109 -13.71 -7.53 -3.81
CA VAL A 109 -13.51 -7.25 -2.38
C VAL A 109 -14.75 -6.68 -1.70
N LEU A 110 -15.61 -5.98 -2.44
CA LEU A 110 -16.81 -5.37 -1.84
C LEU A 110 -17.96 -6.37 -1.72
N GLU A 111 -17.98 -7.41 -2.57
CA GLU A 111 -19.06 -8.41 -2.56
C GLU A 111 -18.80 -9.49 -1.50
N ASN A 112 -17.57 -9.65 -1.05
CA ASN A 112 -17.16 -10.73 -0.15
C ASN A 112 -16.69 -10.18 1.19
N LYS A 113 -17.58 -9.52 1.91
CA LYS A 113 -17.25 -8.80 3.14
C LYS A 113 -16.72 -9.69 4.27
N GLU A 114 -17.01 -10.99 4.23
CA GLU A 114 -16.45 -11.92 5.22
C GLU A 114 -14.99 -12.24 4.96
N GLN A 115 -14.49 -11.98 3.76
CA GLN A 115 -13.13 -12.30 3.35
C GLN A 115 -12.24 -11.06 3.23
N TRP A 116 -12.83 -9.86 3.21
CA TRP A 116 -12.10 -8.63 2.94
C TRP A 116 -12.48 -7.54 3.93
N TYR A 117 -11.45 -6.80 4.38
CA TYR A 117 -11.67 -5.60 5.19
C TYR A 117 -12.10 -4.40 4.35
N ASN A 118 -11.89 -4.45 3.03
CA ASN A 118 -12.18 -3.32 2.15
C ASN A 118 -13.67 -2.98 2.15
N THR A 119 -14.00 -1.69 2.30
CA THR A 119 -15.39 -1.22 2.36
C THR A 119 -15.75 -0.30 1.20
N TRP A 120 -14.77 0.17 0.44
CA TRP A 120 -15.01 1.05 -0.70
C TRP A 120 -13.82 1.00 -1.64
N ILE A 121 -14.06 1.39 -2.90
CA ILE A 121 -13.03 1.47 -3.93
C ILE A 121 -13.07 2.87 -4.49
N SER A 122 -11.92 3.57 -4.46
CA SER A 122 -11.78 4.88 -5.04
C SER A 122 -10.82 4.80 -6.22
N VAL A 123 -11.28 5.22 -7.40
CA VAL A 123 -10.42 5.24 -8.57
C VAL A 123 -10.62 6.51 -9.36
N LYS A 124 -9.51 7.18 -9.65
CA LYS A 124 -9.46 8.32 -10.56
C LYS A 124 -8.16 8.20 -11.33
N VAL A 125 -8.24 7.56 -12.49
CA VAL A 125 -7.06 7.18 -13.28
C VAL A 125 -7.29 7.56 -14.72
N ASN A 126 -6.25 8.03 -15.41
CA ASN A 126 -6.29 8.20 -16.85
C ASN A 126 -5.09 7.51 -17.47
N ARG A 127 -5.08 7.44 -18.81
CA ARG A 127 -4.06 6.70 -19.55
C ARG A 127 -2.65 7.20 -19.24
N SER A 128 -2.47 8.50 -19.04
CA SER A 128 -1.13 9.07 -18.81
C SER A 128 -0.54 8.66 -17.46
N HIS A 129 -1.38 8.18 -16.51
CA HIS A 129 -0.90 7.73 -15.21
C HIS A 129 -0.22 6.36 -15.29
N ILE A 130 -0.52 5.58 -16.32
CA ILE A 130 -0.08 4.19 -16.38
C ILE A 130 1.35 4.12 -16.91
N LYS A 131 2.25 3.61 -16.08
CA LYS A 131 3.65 3.38 -16.38
C LYS A 131 3.98 1.91 -16.15
N THR A 132 5.13 1.48 -16.64
CA THR A 132 5.57 0.11 -16.42
C THR A 132 5.70 -0.16 -14.92
N TRP A 133 5.22 -1.32 -14.48
CA TRP A 133 5.30 -1.74 -13.09
C TRP A 133 6.02 -3.08 -12.96
N LYS A 134 6.38 -3.41 -11.74
CA LYS A 134 7.04 -4.67 -11.43
C LYS A 134 6.23 -5.52 -10.46
#